data_3b744f94b0db7dcd8a3638df3d844585
#
_entry.id   3b744f94b0db7dcd8a3638df3d844585
#
_cell.length_a   1.000
_cell.length_b   1.000
_cell.length_c   1.000
_cell.angle_alpha   90.00
_cell.angle_beta   90.00
_cell.angle_gamma   90.00
#
_symmetry.space_group_name_H-M   'P 1'
#
loop_
_entity.id
_entity.type
_entity.pdbx_description
1 polymer ?
#
loop_
_entity_poly.entity_id
_entity_poly.type
_entity_poly.pdbx_seq_one_letter_code
_entity_poly.pdbx_strand_id
1 'polypeptide(L)'
;VEYVKMNNATKLKDKGSMALRNGRGFGGESLTVGGVDKYGHDATNDMTMLCLEASVHTRMMNPWLCVRMHKDTPYELLIKTTECIRAGYGHPKLFNDETAIKGMLRKGMSLEEARDYICVGCVEIDLPGKEYGWHDAAYVNTPKMMEMVMNGGRSMNTGKQLGPDTGSLETYKSFDEVLESVNAQFKYWTDQMCSSLCMIDNCHRARKPLPYLSGFYEDAMKSGHDLTEGGAKYNGIGPQASGLATSTDILCTIKQLVFEEKKCTGAELLQAVKDNWVGHEKLYAYVNSSKVHHYGNDDDYADELFKFMFECYCKNVAGRTTPRGGQFNPGVYSVNANVAMGLNTNASLDGRKKGEPISENMGPVHTAFSSHDISGPTALVNSLTKVDHSLASNGTLMNLRFPQDAVSGIEGRDNLANFIEEYINKGAMHVQFNVMSGATMKAAQKKPEDYKDMLVRVAGYSAYFVELGKPLQDDLIGRTELHF
;
A
#
# COMPACT_ATOMS: atom_id res chain seq x y z
N VAL A 1 8.56 -1.60 -28.91
CA VAL A 1 8.32 -3.04 -28.63
C VAL A 1 9.66 -3.75 -28.42
N GLU A 2 10.61 -3.65 -29.34
CA GLU A 2 11.93 -4.31 -29.23
C GLU A 2 12.75 -3.80 -28.06
N TYR A 3 12.72 -2.49 -27.77
CA TYR A 3 13.39 -1.91 -26.61
C TYR A 3 12.86 -2.49 -25.29
N VAL A 4 11.54 -2.63 -25.15
CA VAL A 4 10.92 -3.20 -23.96
C VAL A 4 11.29 -4.68 -23.79
N LYS A 5 11.31 -5.46 -24.88
CA LYS A 5 11.74 -6.86 -24.86
C LYS A 5 13.21 -7.02 -24.47
N MET A 6 14.10 -6.19 -25.03
CA MET A 6 15.54 -6.22 -24.69
C MET A 6 15.77 -5.88 -23.21
N ASN A 7 15.06 -4.89 -22.67
CA ASN A 7 15.20 -4.47 -21.29
C ASN A 7 14.81 -5.58 -20.31
N ASN A 8 13.73 -6.31 -20.58
CA ASN A 8 13.35 -7.47 -19.78
C ASN A 8 14.36 -8.64 -19.91
N ALA A 9 14.90 -8.89 -21.08
CA ALA A 9 15.85 -9.97 -21.28
C ALA A 9 17.18 -9.74 -20.51
N THR A 10 17.62 -8.50 -20.37
CA THR A 10 18.86 -8.18 -19.61
C THR A 10 18.70 -8.35 -18.10
N LYS A 11 17.50 -8.16 -17.58
CA LYS A 11 17.19 -8.26 -16.14
C LYS A 11 17.02 -9.69 -15.60
N LEU A 12 16.85 -10.65 -16.47
CA LEU A 12 16.77 -12.08 -16.12
C LEU A 12 18.05 -12.65 -15.47
N LYS A 13 19.16 -11.90 -15.50
CA LYS A 13 20.46 -12.37 -15.02
C LYS A 13 20.81 -11.94 -13.59
N ASP A 14 20.01 -11.11 -12.97
CA ASP A 14 20.31 -10.61 -11.62
C ASP A 14 19.88 -11.62 -10.55
N LYS A 15 20.83 -12.44 -10.10
CA LYS A 15 20.61 -13.58 -9.20
C LYS A 15 20.59 -13.23 -7.70
N GLY A 16 20.57 -11.99 -7.31
CA GLY A 16 20.73 -11.61 -5.90
C GLY A 16 19.62 -10.76 -5.29
N SER A 17 18.69 -10.28 -6.10
CA SER A 17 17.68 -9.31 -5.65
C SER A 17 16.44 -9.99 -5.05
N MET A 18 15.71 -9.23 -4.22
CA MET A 18 14.38 -9.59 -3.70
C MET A 18 13.39 -9.89 -4.84
N ALA A 19 13.66 -9.38 -6.04
CA ALA A 19 12.93 -9.62 -7.27
C ALA A 19 12.93 -11.08 -7.73
N LEU A 20 14.04 -11.81 -7.53
CA LEU A 20 14.11 -13.24 -7.85
C LEU A 20 13.29 -14.11 -6.89
N ARG A 21 13.04 -13.63 -5.67
CA ARG A 21 12.12 -14.30 -4.73
C ARG A 21 10.66 -14.06 -5.10
N ASN A 22 10.36 -13.04 -5.88
CA ASN A 22 9.02 -12.52 -6.16
C ASN A 22 8.64 -12.57 -7.66
N GLY A 23 9.50 -13.07 -8.53
CA GLY A 23 9.26 -13.18 -9.99
C GLY A 23 10.42 -12.69 -10.86
N ARG A 24 10.38 -12.99 -12.14
CA ARG A 24 11.45 -12.67 -13.12
C ARG A 24 11.57 -11.16 -13.35
N GLY A 25 12.65 -10.57 -12.89
CA GLY A 25 13.07 -9.27 -13.36
C GLY A 25 12.27 -8.11 -12.78
N PHE A 26 12.59 -7.75 -11.55
CA PHE A 26 12.20 -6.47 -10.98
C PHE A 26 12.88 -5.34 -11.75
N GLY A 27 12.19 -4.79 -12.74
CA GLY A 27 12.63 -3.58 -13.43
C GLY A 27 12.01 -2.36 -12.77
N GLY A 28 12.78 -1.41 -12.34
CA GLY A 28 12.28 -0.22 -11.67
C GLY A 28 11.84 0.92 -12.62
N GLU A 29 11.78 0.67 -13.94
CA GLU A 29 11.36 1.72 -14.86
C GLU A 29 9.86 1.93 -14.81
N SER A 30 9.44 3.16 -14.52
CA SER A 30 8.08 3.62 -14.67
C SER A 30 7.92 4.49 -15.91
N LEU A 31 6.80 4.35 -16.58
CA LEU A 31 6.37 5.22 -17.67
C LEU A 31 5.08 5.88 -17.26
N THR A 32 5.12 7.20 -17.06
CA THR A 32 3.97 7.99 -16.64
C THR A 32 3.38 8.74 -17.83
N VAL A 33 2.06 8.60 -18.03
CA VAL A 33 1.32 9.25 -19.14
C VAL A 33 0.01 9.85 -18.61
N GLY A 34 -0.61 10.74 -19.40
CA GLY A 34 -1.88 11.39 -19.04
C GLY A 34 -1.70 12.48 -17.97
N GLY A 35 -2.77 12.76 -17.24
CA GLY A 35 -2.82 13.77 -16.19
C GLY A 35 -2.88 15.21 -16.70
N VAL A 36 -2.51 16.16 -15.85
CA VAL A 36 -2.44 17.57 -16.22
C VAL A 36 -1.00 18.03 -16.46
N ASP A 37 -0.85 19.01 -17.36
CA ASP A 37 0.42 19.73 -17.56
C ASP A 37 0.68 20.71 -16.38
N LYS A 38 1.84 21.39 -16.40
CA LYS A 38 2.21 22.35 -15.36
C LYS A 38 1.23 23.53 -15.23
N TYR A 39 0.46 23.85 -16.26
CA TYR A 39 -0.55 24.90 -16.26
C TYR A 39 -1.92 24.41 -15.79
N GLY A 40 -2.13 23.10 -15.72
CA GLY A 40 -3.37 22.46 -15.29
C GLY A 40 -4.28 22.08 -16.46
N HIS A 41 -3.80 22.08 -17.70
CA HIS A 41 -4.54 21.57 -18.85
C HIS A 41 -4.33 20.05 -18.97
N ASP A 42 -5.33 19.37 -19.53
CA ASP A 42 -5.19 17.93 -19.84
C ASP A 42 -3.96 17.69 -20.74
N ALA A 43 -3.13 16.71 -20.36
CA ALA A 43 -1.91 16.35 -21.05
C ALA A 43 -2.06 15.07 -21.90
N THR A 44 -3.27 14.54 -22.03
CA THR A 44 -3.56 13.39 -22.89
C THR A 44 -3.24 13.71 -24.34
N ASN A 45 -2.52 12.83 -25.01
CA ASN A 45 -2.11 13.00 -26.40
C ASN A 45 -1.94 11.64 -27.09
N ASP A 46 -1.61 11.66 -28.39
CA ASP A 46 -1.42 10.45 -29.20
C ASP A 46 -0.39 9.49 -28.61
N MET A 47 0.68 10.01 -27.98
CA MET A 47 1.70 9.18 -27.33
C MET A 47 1.12 8.45 -26.13
N THR A 48 0.23 9.07 -25.34
CA THR A 48 -0.49 8.42 -24.25
C THR A 48 -1.25 7.20 -24.77
N MET A 49 -1.99 7.35 -25.85
CA MET A 49 -2.78 6.27 -26.45
C MET A 49 -1.90 5.17 -27.06
N LEU A 50 -0.79 5.54 -27.69
CA LEU A 50 0.18 4.58 -28.24
C LEU A 50 0.89 3.76 -27.14
N CYS A 51 1.22 4.38 -26.03
CA CYS A 51 1.82 3.69 -24.87
C CYS A 51 0.87 2.62 -24.29
N LEU A 52 -0.41 2.97 -24.15
CA LEU A 52 -1.45 2.03 -23.72
C LEU A 52 -1.60 0.88 -24.71
N GLU A 53 -1.70 1.16 -26.00
CA GLU A 53 -1.81 0.16 -27.07
C GLU A 53 -0.60 -0.78 -27.07
N ALA A 54 0.62 -0.22 -27.04
CA ALA A 54 1.85 -1.01 -27.01
C ALA A 54 1.91 -1.93 -25.76
N SER A 55 1.44 -1.45 -24.61
CA SER A 55 1.40 -2.23 -23.37
C SER A 55 0.48 -3.45 -23.50
N VAL A 56 -0.70 -3.29 -24.09
CA VAL A 56 -1.64 -4.40 -24.34
C VAL A 56 -1.04 -5.46 -25.27
N HIS A 57 -0.36 -5.02 -26.33
CA HIS A 57 0.25 -5.94 -27.30
C HIS A 57 1.48 -6.67 -26.76
N THR A 58 2.27 -6.02 -25.90
CA THR A 58 3.50 -6.62 -25.38
C THR A 58 3.26 -7.49 -24.17
N ARG A 59 2.27 -7.15 -23.32
CA ARG A 59 1.93 -7.83 -22.05
C ARG A 59 3.17 -8.13 -21.20
N MET A 60 4.02 -7.12 -21.02
CA MET A 60 5.28 -7.27 -20.30
C MET A 60 5.17 -6.65 -18.90
N MET A 61 5.98 -7.16 -17.95
CA MET A 61 6.04 -6.62 -16.60
C MET A 61 6.58 -5.19 -16.54
N ASN A 62 7.42 -4.82 -17.49
CA ASN A 62 8.11 -3.53 -17.55
C ASN A 62 8.05 -2.91 -18.97
N PRO A 63 8.06 -1.57 -19.06
CA PRO A 63 8.01 -0.59 -17.96
C PRO A 63 6.68 -0.65 -17.20
N TRP A 64 6.69 -0.20 -15.94
CA TRP A 64 5.45 -0.04 -15.18
C TRP A 64 4.66 1.15 -15.72
N LEU A 65 3.62 0.86 -16.47
CA LEU A 65 2.77 1.89 -17.04
C LEU A 65 1.87 2.49 -15.96
N CYS A 66 1.98 3.81 -15.80
CA CYS A 66 1.22 4.61 -14.87
C CYS A 66 0.38 5.60 -15.66
N VAL A 67 -0.92 5.65 -15.43
CA VAL A 67 -1.81 6.64 -16.02
C VAL A 67 -2.22 7.61 -14.93
N ARG A 68 -1.89 8.88 -15.12
CA ARG A 68 -2.41 9.97 -14.30
C ARG A 68 -3.78 10.35 -14.82
N MET A 69 -4.73 10.44 -13.92
CA MET A 69 -6.13 10.81 -14.19
C MET A 69 -6.54 12.00 -13.33
N HIS A 70 -7.44 12.79 -13.83
CA HIS A 70 -8.02 13.95 -13.16
C HIS A 70 -9.53 13.99 -13.42
N LYS A 71 -10.25 14.83 -12.70
CA LYS A 71 -11.73 14.94 -12.80
C LYS A 71 -12.25 15.19 -14.21
N ASP A 72 -11.46 15.84 -15.05
CA ASP A 72 -11.82 16.18 -16.44
C ASP A 72 -11.05 15.29 -17.45
N THR A 73 -10.63 14.08 -17.03
CA THR A 73 -9.96 13.11 -17.92
C THR A 73 -10.82 12.81 -19.15
N PRO A 74 -10.26 12.88 -20.38
CA PRO A 74 -11.02 12.56 -21.59
C PRO A 74 -11.61 11.15 -21.55
N TYR A 75 -12.88 11.02 -21.91
CA TYR A 75 -13.59 9.74 -21.92
C TYR A 75 -12.85 8.66 -22.74
N GLU A 76 -12.21 9.06 -23.85
CA GLU A 76 -11.40 8.15 -24.68
C GLU A 76 -10.22 7.55 -23.90
N LEU A 77 -9.54 8.34 -23.07
CA LEU A 77 -8.46 7.84 -22.20
C LEU A 77 -9.02 6.90 -21.13
N LEU A 78 -10.13 7.24 -20.52
CA LEU A 78 -10.78 6.39 -19.52
C LEU A 78 -11.15 5.02 -20.11
N ILE A 79 -11.79 4.97 -21.27
CA ILE A 79 -12.16 3.72 -21.95
C ILE A 79 -10.93 2.94 -22.37
N LYS A 80 -9.93 3.57 -22.98
CA LYS A 80 -8.69 2.89 -23.39
C LYS A 80 -7.95 2.29 -22.21
N THR A 81 -7.88 3.01 -21.11
CA THR A 81 -7.30 2.55 -19.85
C THR A 81 -8.07 1.35 -19.29
N THR A 82 -9.39 1.41 -19.30
CA THR A 82 -10.27 0.32 -18.87
C THR A 82 -10.07 -0.94 -19.71
N GLU A 83 -9.94 -0.80 -21.03
CA GLU A 83 -9.64 -1.92 -21.93
C GLU A 83 -8.27 -2.55 -21.63
N CYS A 84 -7.26 -1.74 -21.31
CA CYS A 84 -5.94 -2.25 -20.88
C CYS A 84 -6.05 -3.08 -19.60
N ILE A 85 -6.79 -2.59 -18.60
CA ILE A 85 -7.00 -3.29 -17.33
C ILE A 85 -7.68 -4.64 -17.58
N ARG A 86 -8.74 -4.67 -18.39
CA ARG A 86 -9.50 -5.88 -18.75
C ARG A 86 -8.66 -6.93 -19.49
N ALA A 87 -7.57 -6.53 -20.12
CA ALA A 87 -6.65 -7.47 -20.77
C ALA A 87 -5.90 -8.38 -19.77
N GLY A 88 -5.98 -8.10 -18.46
CA GLY A 88 -5.62 -9.01 -17.37
C GLY A 88 -4.13 -9.25 -17.16
N TYR A 89 -3.26 -8.30 -17.53
CA TYR A 89 -1.80 -8.40 -17.32
C TYR A 89 -1.27 -7.44 -16.24
N GLY A 90 -2.18 -6.83 -15.46
CA GLY A 90 -1.85 -6.01 -14.28
C GLY A 90 -1.38 -4.59 -14.59
N HIS A 91 -1.64 -4.06 -15.78
CA HIS A 91 -1.37 -2.68 -16.18
C HIS A 91 -2.62 -2.01 -16.79
N PRO A 92 -2.66 -0.68 -16.78
CA PRO A 92 -1.82 0.25 -16.01
C PRO A 92 -2.22 0.32 -14.55
N LYS A 93 -1.40 1.00 -13.73
CA LYS A 93 -1.81 1.55 -12.44
C LYS A 93 -2.26 2.99 -12.63
N LEU A 94 -3.25 3.42 -11.82
CA LEU A 94 -3.90 4.71 -11.95
C LEU A 94 -3.52 5.60 -10.77
N PHE A 95 -3.32 6.88 -11.06
CA PHE A 95 -3.03 7.92 -10.08
C PHE A 95 -4.00 9.08 -10.26
N ASN A 96 -4.50 9.60 -9.16
CA ASN A 96 -5.41 10.74 -9.10
C ASN A 96 -4.62 12.03 -8.93
N ASP A 97 -4.63 12.89 -9.94
CA ASP A 97 -3.91 14.16 -9.95
C ASP A 97 -4.37 15.10 -8.84
N GLU A 98 -5.67 15.20 -8.57
CA GLU A 98 -6.17 16.08 -7.51
C GLU A 98 -5.56 15.74 -6.15
N THR A 99 -5.41 14.47 -5.85
CA THR A 99 -4.88 13.99 -4.58
C THR A 99 -3.36 13.95 -4.56
N ALA A 100 -2.73 13.48 -5.64
CA ALA A 100 -1.28 13.43 -5.76
C ALA A 100 -0.66 14.84 -5.73
N ILE A 101 -1.22 15.80 -6.47
CA ILE A 101 -0.77 17.20 -6.45
C ILE A 101 -0.85 17.79 -5.04
N LYS A 102 -1.94 17.53 -4.29
CA LYS A 102 -2.03 17.92 -2.87
C LYS A 102 -0.91 17.31 -2.04
N GLY A 103 -0.57 16.04 -2.29
CA GLY A 103 0.57 15.37 -1.64
C GLY A 103 1.90 16.06 -1.93
N MET A 104 2.14 16.45 -3.20
CA MET A 104 3.35 17.18 -3.61
C MET A 104 3.41 18.59 -2.98
N LEU A 105 2.28 19.29 -2.89
CA LEU A 105 2.20 20.58 -2.17
C LEU A 105 2.58 20.44 -0.69
N ARG A 106 2.20 19.32 -0.03
CA ARG A 106 2.61 19.02 1.36
C ARG A 106 4.11 18.77 1.51
N LYS A 107 4.80 18.35 0.43
CA LYS A 107 6.26 18.26 0.38
C LYS A 107 6.94 19.63 0.22
N GLY A 108 6.17 20.73 0.09
CA GLY A 108 6.67 22.09 -0.05
C GLY A 108 6.94 22.56 -1.49
N MET A 109 6.44 21.82 -2.48
CA MET A 109 6.58 22.18 -3.89
C MET A 109 5.60 23.29 -4.29
N SER A 110 5.94 24.06 -5.31
CA SER A 110 4.99 25.00 -5.94
C SER A 110 3.91 24.22 -6.67
N LEU A 111 2.77 24.87 -6.99
CA LEU A 111 1.68 24.22 -7.73
C LEU A 111 2.12 23.78 -9.14
N GLU A 112 2.95 24.57 -9.80
CA GLU A 112 3.52 24.25 -11.12
C GLU A 112 4.41 23.00 -11.04
N GLU A 113 5.29 22.93 -10.05
CA GLU A 113 6.14 21.75 -9.81
C GLU A 113 5.31 20.54 -9.38
N ALA A 114 4.34 20.72 -8.50
CA ALA A 114 3.49 19.64 -8.04
C ALA A 114 2.69 18.99 -9.19
N ARG A 115 2.31 19.74 -10.21
CA ARG A 115 1.63 19.23 -11.41
C ARG A 115 2.56 18.44 -12.35
N ASP A 116 3.87 18.66 -12.26
CA ASP A 116 4.88 18.00 -13.11
C ASP A 116 5.42 16.69 -12.47
N TYR A 117 4.67 16.10 -11.52
CA TYR A 117 5.07 14.90 -10.86
C TYR A 117 5.05 13.67 -11.78
N ILE A 118 5.90 12.71 -11.47
CA ILE A 118 5.89 11.37 -12.06
C ILE A 118 5.61 10.31 -10.99
N CYS A 119 5.25 9.13 -11.46
CA CYS A 119 5.09 7.96 -10.61
C CYS A 119 6.38 7.15 -10.61
N VAL A 120 6.92 6.90 -9.43
CA VAL A 120 8.14 6.11 -9.22
C VAL A 120 7.79 4.85 -8.44
N GLY A 121 8.46 3.74 -8.73
CA GLY A 121 8.29 2.53 -7.96
C GLY A 121 6.85 2.01 -7.92
N CYS A 122 6.32 1.78 -6.73
CA CYS A 122 4.99 1.20 -6.53
C CYS A 122 3.87 2.24 -6.61
N VAL A 123 3.95 3.28 -5.77
CA VAL A 123 2.94 4.34 -5.63
C VAL A 123 3.53 5.71 -5.36
N GLU A 124 4.85 5.78 -5.30
CA GLU A 124 5.56 6.98 -4.93
C GLU A 124 5.42 8.05 -6.01
N ILE A 125 5.24 9.27 -5.56
CA ILE A 125 5.16 10.45 -6.42
C ILE A 125 6.41 11.29 -6.21
N ASP A 126 7.07 11.67 -7.33
CA ASP A 126 8.37 12.34 -7.35
C ASP A 126 8.39 13.46 -8.38
N LEU A 127 9.31 14.41 -8.23
CA LEU A 127 9.55 15.48 -9.19
C LEU A 127 10.87 15.23 -9.93
N PRO A 128 10.83 14.87 -11.23
CA PRO A 128 12.03 14.46 -11.96
C PRO A 128 13.09 15.54 -12.00
N GLY A 129 14.34 15.17 -11.69
CA GLY A 129 15.49 16.06 -11.71
C GLY A 129 15.55 17.12 -10.61
N LYS A 130 14.56 17.17 -9.71
CA LYS A 130 14.50 18.12 -8.58
C LYS A 130 14.31 17.45 -7.21
N GLU A 131 13.62 16.32 -7.14
CA GLU A 131 13.50 15.54 -5.91
C GLU A 131 14.46 14.36 -5.96
N TYR A 132 15.22 14.15 -4.89
CA TYR A 132 15.92 12.91 -4.60
C TYR A 132 15.29 12.33 -3.33
N GLY A 133 14.22 11.58 -3.53
CA GLY A 133 13.47 10.92 -2.49
C GLY A 133 14.04 9.53 -2.18
N TRP A 134 14.27 9.22 -0.90
CA TRP A 134 14.44 7.85 -0.45
C TRP A 134 13.05 7.31 -0.07
N HIS A 135 12.27 6.94 -1.10
CA HIS A 135 10.83 6.71 -1.00
C HIS A 135 10.45 5.41 -0.30
N ASP A 136 11.33 4.41 -0.30
CA ASP A 136 11.09 3.09 0.28
C ASP A 136 12.10 2.82 1.41
N ALA A 137 12.12 3.75 2.38
CA ALA A 137 13.14 3.79 3.40
C ALA A 137 12.93 2.78 4.53
N ALA A 138 11.69 2.51 4.90
CA ALA A 138 11.32 1.54 5.95
C ALA A 138 9.88 1.08 5.79
N TYR A 139 9.60 -0.10 6.35
CA TYR A 139 8.24 -0.64 6.51
C TYR A 139 7.86 -0.72 7.97
N VAL A 140 6.71 -0.15 8.30
CA VAL A 140 6.15 -0.10 9.66
C VAL A 140 5.07 -1.16 9.81
N ASN A 141 5.29 -2.10 10.71
CA ASN A 141 4.30 -3.13 11.08
C ASN A 141 3.33 -2.57 12.13
N THR A 142 2.20 -2.00 11.69
CA THR A 142 1.25 -1.37 12.60
C THR A 142 0.53 -2.38 13.50
N PRO A 143 0.17 -3.62 13.07
CA PRO A 143 -0.35 -4.66 13.98
C PRO A 143 0.64 -5.06 15.07
N LYS A 144 1.95 -4.99 14.82
CA LYS A 144 2.94 -5.24 15.87
C LYS A 144 2.95 -4.12 16.92
N MET A 145 2.68 -2.89 16.53
CA MET A 145 2.47 -1.80 17.49
C MET A 145 1.18 -2.03 18.31
N MET A 146 0.11 -2.51 17.67
CA MET A 146 -1.12 -2.90 18.39
C MET A 146 -0.88 -4.04 19.38
N GLU A 147 0.02 -5.00 19.06
CA GLU A 147 0.45 -6.02 20.03
C GLU A 147 1.06 -5.37 21.29
N MET A 148 1.84 -4.28 21.12
CA MET A 148 2.39 -3.53 22.25
C MET A 148 1.31 -2.79 23.04
N VAL A 149 0.32 -2.20 22.38
CA VAL A 149 -0.85 -1.59 23.01
C VAL A 149 -1.61 -2.63 23.88
N MET A 150 -1.88 -3.79 23.33
CA MET A 150 -2.63 -4.83 24.02
C MET A 150 -1.88 -5.43 25.23
N ASN A 151 -0.56 -5.43 25.23
CA ASN A 151 0.29 -6.19 26.16
C ASN A 151 1.32 -5.32 26.92
N GLY A 152 1.01 -4.05 27.20
CA GLY A 152 1.83 -3.19 28.04
C GLY A 152 3.25 -2.92 27.50
N GLY A 153 3.38 -2.73 26.17
CA GLY A 153 4.67 -2.53 25.51
C GLY A 153 5.54 -3.80 25.40
N ARG A 154 5.00 -4.97 25.74
CA ARG A 154 5.74 -6.25 25.74
C ARG A 154 5.41 -7.08 24.51
N SER A 155 6.45 -7.71 23.94
CA SER A 155 6.27 -8.70 22.88
C SER A 155 5.56 -9.94 23.42
N MET A 156 4.46 -10.35 22.79
CA MET A 156 3.76 -11.60 23.12
C MET A 156 4.63 -12.85 22.83
N ASN A 157 5.54 -12.76 21.85
CA ASN A 157 6.39 -13.89 21.48
C ASN A 157 7.55 -14.13 22.47
N THR A 158 8.11 -13.07 23.07
CA THR A 158 9.33 -13.17 23.89
C THR A 158 9.15 -12.70 25.33
N GLY A 159 8.04 -12.05 25.66
CA GLY A 159 7.80 -11.40 26.95
C GLY A 159 8.66 -10.17 27.24
N LYS A 160 9.59 -9.83 26.35
CA LYS A 160 10.49 -8.69 26.54
C LYS A 160 9.75 -7.36 26.39
N GLN A 161 10.08 -6.39 27.24
CA GLN A 161 9.67 -5.00 27.06
C GLN A 161 10.36 -4.43 25.82
N LEU A 162 9.57 -4.00 24.82
CA LEU A 162 10.08 -3.45 23.56
C LEU A 162 9.70 -1.97 23.41
N GLY A 163 8.48 -1.60 23.77
CA GLY A 163 7.96 -0.23 23.78
C GLY A 163 7.70 0.26 25.21
N PRO A 164 7.23 1.51 25.37
CA PRO A 164 6.82 2.02 26.67
C PRO A 164 5.68 1.20 27.26
N ASP A 165 5.61 1.12 28.57
CA ASP A 165 4.43 0.57 29.25
C ASP A 165 3.33 1.64 29.21
N THR A 166 2.31 1.39 28.43
CA THR A 166 1.16 2.29 28.24
C THR A 166 -0.14 1.67 28.77
N GLY A 167 -0.04 0.63 29.61
CA GLY A 167 -1.18 -0.18 30.03
C GLY A 167 -1.40 -1.38 29.10
N SER A 168 -2.40 -2.19 29.39
CA SER A 168 -2.75 -3.41 28.64
C SER A 168 -4.27 -3.61 28.59
N LEU A 169 -4.75 -4.53 27.75
CA LEU A 169 -6.18 -4.89 27.71
C LEU A 169 -6.73 -5.37 29.06
N GLU A 170 -5.87 -5.84 29.95
CA GLU A 170 -6.28 -6.25 31.30
C GLU A 170 -6.55 -5.05 32.22
N THR A 171 -5.96 -3.88 31.94
CA THR A 171 -5.95 -2.73 32.82
C THR A 171 -6.77 -1.55 32.34
N TYR A 172 -7.04 -1.44 31.03
CA TYR A 172 -7.82 -0.33 30.47
C TYR A 172 -9.26 -0.32 31.02
N LYS A 173 -9.72 0.86 31.40
CA LYS A 173 -11.06 1.10 31.96
C LYS A 173 -12.01 1.73 30.94
N SER A 174 -11.47 2.35 29.90
CA SER A 174 -12.23 2.98 28.83
C SER A 174 -11.56 2.75 27.47
N PHE A 175 -12.33 2.92 26.41
CA PHE A 175 -11.78 2.85 25.06
C PHE A 175 -10.84 4.04 24.75
N ASP A 176 -11.06 5.20 25.39
CA ASP A 176 -10.18 6.35 25.24
C ASP A 176 -8.76 6.06 25.76
N GLU A 177 -8.62 5.31 26.86
CA GLU A 177 -7.30 4.86 27.34
C GLU A 177 -6.59 3.97 26.31
N VAL A 178 -7.33 3.16 25.55
CA VAL A 178 -6.76 2.38 24.44
C VAL A 178 -6.25 3.29 23.32
N LEU A 179 -7.02 4.31 22.93
CA LEU A 179 -6.61 5.27 21.90
C LEU A 179 -5.40 6.11 22.33
N GLU A 180 -5.33 6.50 23.59
CA GLU A 180 -4.15 7.19 24.17
C GLU A 180 -2.91 6.28 24.10
N SER A 181 -3.07 5.00 24.44
CA SER A 181 -1.99 4.01 24.33
C SER A 181 -1.54 3.81 22.88
N VAL A 182 -2.46 3.78 21.92
CA VAL A 182 -2.13 3.73 20.48
C VAL A 182 -1.26 4.92 20.11
N ASN A 183 -1.69 6.15 20.44
CA ASN A 183 -0.93 7.36 20.13
C ASN A 183 0.48 7.31 20.74
N ALA A 184 0.62 6.86 21.99
CA ALA A 184 1.91 6.77 22.68
C ALA A 184 2.84 5.73 22.04
N GLN A 185 2.33 4.56 21.69
CA GLN A 185 3.12 3.51 21.02
C GLN A 185 3.52 3.94 19.60
N PHE A 186 2.59 4.50 18.82
CA PHE A 186 2.90 4.98 17.47
C PHE A 186 3.95 6.09 17.49
N LYS A 187 3.81 7.06 18.41
CA LYS A 187 4.81 8.12 18.58
C LYS A 187 6.19 7.53 18.89
N TYR A 188 6.27 6.63 19.87
CA TYR A 188 7.53 6.01 20.26
C TYR A 188 8.21 5.29 19.10
N TRP A 189 7.47 4.40 18.41
CA TRP A 189 8.04 3.59 17.34
C TRP A 189 8.40 4.40 16.10
N THR A 190 7.61 5.43 15.75
CA THR A 190 7.96 6.35 14.67
C THR A 190 9.15 7.23 15.01
N ASP A 191 9.34 7.63 16.28
CA ASP A 191 10.54 8.34 16.75
C ASP A 191 11.79 7.46 16.57
N GLN A 192 11.73 6.18 16.97
CA GLN A 192 12.83 5.24 16.81
C GLN A 192 13.16 4.98 15.33
N MET A 193 12.13 4.80 14.51
CA MET A 193 12.29 4.61 13.05
C MET A 193 12.96 5.83 12.41
N CYS A 194 12.42 7.02 12.59
CA CYS A 194 12.97 8.24 11.98
C CYS A 194 14.42 8.49 12.43
N SER A 195 14.75 8.25 13.70
CA SER A 195 16.12 8.35 14.20
C SER A 195 17.06 7.34 13.52
N SER A 196 16.62 6.11 13.37
CA SER A 196 17.37 5.07 12.67
C SER A 196 17.58 5.40 11.20
N LEU A 197 16.56 5.90 10.51
CA LEU A 197 16.65 6.31 9.12
C LEU A 197 17.61 7.50 8.93
N CYS A 198 17.64 8.46 9.86
CA CYS A 198 18.62 9.55 9.83
C CYS A 198 20.06 9.01 9.96
N MET A 199 20.30 8.00 10.80
CA MET A 199 21.63 7.36 10.92
C MET A 199 22.02 6.65 9.61
N ILE A 200 21.10 5.91 8.99
CA ILE A 200 21.34 5.20 7.73
C ILE A 200 21.59 6.21 6.59
N ASP A 201 20.82 7.28 6.51
CA ASP A 201 21.00 8.33 5.49
C ASP A 201 22.39 8.99 5.59
N ASN A 202 22.87 9.26 6.81
CA ASN A 202 24.25 9.71 7.04
C ASN A 202 25.30 8.66 6.63
N CYS A 203 25.01 7.37 6.78
CA CYS A 203 25.87 6.30 6.27
C CYS A 203 25.92 6.30 4.73
N HIS A 204 24.80 6.53 4.05
CA HIS A 204 24.77 6.66 2.60
C HIS A 204 25.68 7.82 2.14
N ARG A 205 25.55 8.99 2.77
CA ARG A 205 26.42 10.15 2.51
C ARG A 205 27.91 9.79 2.65
N ALA A 206 28.28 9.09 3.72
CA ALA A 206 29.68 8.78 4.01
C ALA A 206 30.26 7.65 3.16
N ARG A 207 29.43 6.71 2.68
CA ARG A 207 29.89 5.45 2.10
C ARG A 207 29.46 5.20 0.67
N LYS A 208 28.44 5.91 0.17
CA LYS A 208 27.83 5.63 -1.13
C LYS A 208 27.38 6.90 -1.84
N PRO A 209 28.28 7.85 -2.15
CA PRO A 209 27.96 9.01 -2.95
C PRO A 209 27.52 8.60 -4.37
N LEU A 210 26.75 9.45 -5.02
CA LEU A 210 26.12 9.21 -6.32
C LEU A 210 26.54 10.27 -7.36
N PRO A 211 27.85 10.45 -7.64
CA PRO A 211 28.34 11.54 -8.48
C PRO A 211 27.79 11.50 -9.91
N TYR A 212 27.61 10.31 -10.47
CA TYR A 212 27.04 10.17 -11.81
C TYR A 212 25.57 10.62 -11.86
N LEU A 213 24.75 10.18 -10.89
CA LEU A 213 23.34 10.58 -10.80
C LEU A 213 23.20 12.05 -10.47
N SER A 214 24.06 12.60 -9.61
CA SER A 214 24.10 14.02 -9.24
C SER A 214 24.28 14.93 -10.46
N GLY A 215 24.98 14.48 -11.50
CA GLY A 215 25.14 15.20 -12.76
C GLY A 215 23.85 15.42 -13.56
N PHE A 216 22.75 14.73 -13.25
CA PHE A 216 21.44 14.93 -13.87
C PHE A 216 20.52 15.87 -13.07
N TYR A 217 20.99 16.38 -11.93
CA TYR A 217 20.23 17.31 -11.09
C TYR A 217 20.84 18.71 -11.15
N GLU A 218 20.10 19.66 -11.68
CA GLU A 218 20.58 21.04 -11.86
C GLU A 218 21.04 21.67 -10.54
N ASP A 219 20.28 21.44 -9.45
CA ASP A 219 20.60 21.99 -8.14
C ASP A 219 21.88 21.36 -7.56
N ALA A 220 22.11 20.07 -7.78
CA ALA A 220 23.35 19.38 -7.38
C ALA A 220 24.55 19.93 -8.14
N MET A 221 24.41 20.15 -9.45
CA MET A 221 25.46 20.74 -10.29
C MET A 221 25.78 22.18 -9.88
N LYS A 222 24.77 22.99 -9.54
CA LYS A 222 24.94 24.37 -9.10
C LYS A 222 25.59 24.49 -7.72
N SER A 223 25.17 23.62 -6.79
CA SER A 223 25.67 23.66 -5.40
C SER A 223 27.01 22.96 -5.23
N GLY A 224 27.37 22.03 -6.13
CA GLY A 224 28.53 21.16 -6.00
C GLY A 224 28.36 20.08 -4.91
N HIS A 225 27.14 19.85 -4.43
CA HIS A 225 26.82 18.81 -3.44
C HIS A 225 26.26 17.57 -4.12
N ASP A 226 26.70 16.39 -3.68
CA ASP A 226 26.12 15.11 -4.08
C ASP A 226 24.66 14.98 -3.62
N LEU A 227 23.85 14.21 -4.33
CA LEU A 227 22.46 13.94 -3.94
C LEU A 227 22.34 13.35 -2.54
N THR A 228 23.30 12.54 -2.12
CA THR A 228 23.35 11.98 -0.77
C THR A 228 23.74 13.02 0.30
N GLU A 229 24.19 14.20 -0.11
CA GLU A 229 24.52 15.35 0.74
C GLU A 229 23.43 16.43 0.74
N GLY A 230 22.32 16.19 0.06
CA GLY A 230 21.24 17.16 -0.09
C GLY A 230 21.38 18.05 -1.31
N GLY A 231 22.08 17.60 -2.36
CA GLY A 231 22.27 18.35 -3.60
C GLY A 231 20.99 18.55 -4.42
N ALA A 232 19.95 17.76 -4.24
CA ALA A 232 18.65 18.00 -4.86
C ALA A 232 17.89 19.17 -4.21
N LYS A 233 16.96 19.77 -4.94
CA LYS A 233 16.07 20.81 -4.39
C LYS A 233 15.17 20.25 -3.27
N TYR A 234 14.66 19.02 -3.44
CA TYR A 234 13.82 18.32 -2.49
C TYR A 234 14.46 16.98 -2.08
N ASN A 235 14.56 16.72 -0.76
CA ASN A 235 15.33 15.59 -0.20
C ASN A 235 14.50 14.81 0.82
N GLY A 236 13.48 14.11 0.36
CA GLY A 236 12.56 13.37 1.19
C GLY A 236 13.08 12.03 1.70
N ILE A 237 12.51 11.54 2.81
CA ILE A 237 12.62 10.14 3.28
C ILE A 237 11.21 9.61 3.47
N GLY A 238 10.87 8.49 2.80
CA GLY A 238 9.54 7.91 2.75
C GLY A 238 9.44 6.56 3.46
N PRO A 239 9.06 6.49 4.75
CA PRO A 239 8.67 5.24 5.40
C PRO A 239 7.23 4.87 5.04
N GLN A 240 6.92 3.56 5.06
CA GLN A 240 5.66 2.99 4.62
C GLN A 240 4.95 2.26 5.77
N ALA A 241 3.65 2.52 5.98
CA ALA A 241 2.83 1.75 6.90
C ALA A 241 2.25 0.50 6.23
N SER A 242 2.20 -0.60 6.96
CA SER A 242 1.55 -1.85 6.56
C SER A 242 0.65 -2.35 7.69
N GLY A 243 -0.52 -2.89 7.34
CA GLY A 243 -1.43 -3.49 8.31
C GLY A 243 -2.39 -2.52 8.99
N LEU A 244 -2.68 -1.35 8.39
CA LEU A 244 -3.61 -0.39 8.98
C LEU A 244 -5.01 -0.96 9.18
N ALA A 245 -5.56 -1.70 8.22
CA ALA A 245 -6.88 -2.32 8.36
C ALA A 245 -6.89 -3.39 9.45
N THR A 246 -5.84 -4.24 9.54
CA THR A 246 -5.68 -5.17 10.68
C THR A 246 -5.70 -4.42 12.01
N SER A 247 -4.97 -3.31 12.11
CA SER A 247 -4.93 -2.48 13.33
C SER A 247 -6.28 -1.84 13.65
N THR A 248 -7.04 -1.47 12.63
CA THR A 248 -8.40 -0.92 12.75
C THR A 248 -9.37 -1.98 13.25
N ASP A 249 -9.38 -3.17 12.66
CA ASP A 249 -10.29 -4.24 13.06
C ASP A 249 -9.98 -4.75 14.49
N ILE A 250 -8.70 -4.68 14.91
CA ILE A 250 -8.33 -4.88 16.32
C ILE A 250 -9.05 -3.86 17.22
N LEU A 251 -9.05 -2.57 16.85
CA LEU A 251 -9.72 -1.52 17.61
C LEU A 251 -11.25 -1.70 17.60
N CYS A 252 -11.84 -2.06 16.45
CA CYS A 252 -13.27 -2.36 16.35
C CYS A 252 -13.66 -3.47 17.34
N THR A 253 -12.92 -4.57 17.34
CA THR A 253 -13.15 -5.71 18.23
C THR A 253 -13.02 -5.30 19.70
N ILE A 254 -11.98 -4.55 20.07
CA ILE A 254 -11.80 -4.08 21.45
C ILE A 254 -12.96 -3.19 21.87
N LYS A 255 -13.28 -2.17 21.07
CA LYS A 255 -14.34 -1.20 21.37
C LYS A 255 -15.69 -1.90 21.53
N GLN A 256 -16.07 -2.72 20.54
CA GLN A 256 -17.36 -3.38 20.53
C GLN A 256 -17.50 -4.43 21.63
N LEU A 257 -16.57 -5.40 21.71
CA LEU A 257 -16.74 -6.56 22.56
C LEU A 257 -16.46 -6.29 24.05
N VAL A 258 -15.48 -5.41 24.34
CA VAL A 258 -15.07 -5.13 25.73
C VAL A 258 -15.85 -3.96 26.31
N PHE A 259 -15.94 -2.84 25.60
CA PHE A 259 -16.46 -1.61 26.20
C PHE A 259 -17.96 -1.40 25.95
N GLU A 260 -18.51 -1.79 24.80
CA GLU A 260 -19.90 -1.56 24.45
C GLU A 260 -20.78 -2.77 24.79
N GLU A 261 -20.56 -3.92 24.17
CA GLU A 261 -21.37 -5.14 24.39
C GLU A 261 -21.05 -5.85 25.70
N LYS A 262 -19.86 -5.62 26.27
CA LYS A 262 -19.34 -6.31 27.46
C LYS A 262 -19.45 -7.85 27.35
N LYS A 263 -19.17 -8.34 26.16
CA LYS A 263 -19.28 -9.76 25.81
C LYS A 263 -18.15 -10.59 26.38
N CYS A 264 -17.00 -9.97 26.54
CA CYS A 264 -15.82 -10.55 27.17
C CYS A 264 -14.98 -9.44 27.81
N THR A 265 -14.09 -9.83 28.70
CA THR A 265 -13.12 -8.93 29.30
C THR A 265 -11.91 -8.73 28.38
N GLY A 266 -11.17 -7.63 28.57
CA GLY A 266 -9.90 -7.43 27.87
C GLY A 266 -8.87 -8.53 28.16
N ALA A 267 -8.89 -9.10 29.38
CA ALA A 267 -8.03 -10.23 29.74
C ALA A 267 -8.37 -11.50 28.94
N GLU A 268 -9.65 -11.80 28.74
CA GLU A 268 -10.10 -12.94 27.93
C GLU A 268 -9.70 -12.78 26.46
N LEU A 269 -9.86 -11.58 25.88
CA LEU A 269 -9.40 -11.30 24.52
C LEU A 269 -7.88 -11.43 24.38
N LEU A 270 -7.13 -10.87 25.33
CA LEU A 270 -5.66 -10.95 25.32
C LEU A 270 -5.20 -12.41 25.43
N GLN A 271 -5.84 -13.20 26.27
CA GLN A 271 -5.52 -14.63 26.40
C GLN A 271 -5.84 -15.39 25.11
N ALA A 272 -6.97 -15.11 24.46
CA ALA A 272 -7.36 -15.76 23.20
C ALA A 272 -6.32 -15.58 22.10
N VAL A 273 -5.77 -14.37 21.92
CA VAL A 273 -4.70 -14.15 20.94
C VAL A 273 -3.36 -14.75 21.37
N LYS A 274 -3.03 -14.79 22.67
CA LYS A 274 -1.85 -15.49 23.19
C LYS A 274 -1.91 -17.00 22.91
N ASP A 275 -3.10 -17.58 23.00
CA ASP A 275 -3.38 -19.00 22.73
C ASP A 275 -3.58 -19.29 21.23
N ASN A 276 -3.38 -18.29 20.36
CA ASN A 276 -3.61 -18.40 18.92
C ASN A 276 -5.02 -18.92 18.60
N TRP A 277 -6.01 -18.46 19.38
CA TRP A 277 -7.43 -18.82 19.31
C TRP A 277 -7.76 -20.27 19.68
N VAL A 278 -6.79 -21.09 20.09
CA VAL A 278 -7.01 -22.48 20.52
C VAL A 278 -7.75 -22.50 21.85
N GLY A 279 -8.89 -23.18 21.91
CA GLY A 279 -9.78 -23.19 23.08
C GLY A 279 -10.75 -21.99 23.15
N HIS A 280 -10.70 -21.09 22.17
CA HIS A 280 -11.54 -19.89 22.10
C HIS A 280 -12.40 -19.85 20.82
N GLU A 281 -12.80 -21.00 20.28
CA GLU A 281 -13.43 -21.17 18.97
C GLU A 281 -14.73 -20.36 18.80
N LYS A 282 -15.52 -20.22 19.88
CA LYS A 282 -16.76 -19.42 19.85
C LYS A 282 -16.48 -17.94 19.71
N LEU A 283 -15.47 -17.45 20.42
CA LEU A 283 -15.04 -16.04 20.33
C LEU A 283 -14.39 -15.76 18.97
N TYR A 284 -13.55 -16.69 18.49
CA TYR A 284 -12.96 -16.64 17.16
C TYR A 284 -14.00 -16.54 16.04
N ALA A 285 -15.01 -17.41 16.08
CA ALA A 285 -16.10 -17.39 15.10
C ALA A 285 -16.94 -16.09 15.20
N TYR A 286 -17.10 -15.54 16.39
CA TYR A 286 -17.81 -14.27 16.56
C TYR A 286 -17.03 -13.09 15.98
N VAL A 287 -15.73 -12.99 16.26
CA VAL A 287 -14.84 -11.95 15.73
C VAL A 287 -14.81 -11.96 14.20
N ASN A 288 -14.82 -13.14 13.56
CA ASN A 288 -14.84 -13.27 12.11
C ASN A 288 -16.26 -13.22 11.49
N SER A 289 -17.28 -12.85 12.25
CA SER A 289 -18.64 -12.78 11.74
C SER A 289 -19.03 -11.35 11.36
N SER A 290 -20.06 -11.22 10.51
CA SER A 290 -20.66 -9.93 10.15
C SER A 290 -21.34 -9.19 11.32
N LYS A 291 -21.26 -9.69 12.54
CA LYS A 291 -21.74 -9.02 13.76
C LYS A 291 -20.72 -8.07 14.35
N VAL A 292 -19.46 -8.24 13.99
CA VAL A 292 -18.37 -7.33 14.37
C VAL A 292 -18.13 -6.36 13.23
N HIS A 293 -17.91 -5.09 13.57
CA HIS A 293 -17.62 -4.06 12.61
C HIS A 293 -16.21 -4.26 12.03
N HIS A 294 -16.10 -4.24 10.71
CA HIS A 294 -14.85 -4.39 9.97
C HIS A 294 -14.70 -3.33 8.89
N TYR A 295 -13.48 -2.86 8.70
CA TYR A 295 -13.15 -1.89 7.67
C TYR A 295 -13.38 -2.41 6.26
N GLY A 296 -13.87 -1.51 5.36
CA GLY A 296 -14.09 -1.79 3.94
C GLY A 296 -15.54 -2.04 3.55
N ASN A 297 -16.50 -1.76 4.46
CA ASN A 297 -17.92 -2.04 4.28
C ASN A 297 -18.82 -0.80 4.27
N ASP A 298 -18.27 0.41 4.12
CA ASP A 298 -18.97 1.69 4.27
C ASP A 298 -19.66 1.84 5.64
N ASP A 299 -18.96 1.41 6.66
CA ASP A 299 -19.41 1.40 8.05
C ASP A 299 -18.66 2.48 8.84
N ASP A 300 -19.32 3.56 9.19
CA ASP A 300 -18.72 4.70 9.91
C ASP A 300 -18.03 4.27 11.22
N TYR A 301 -18.51 3.22 11.88
CA TYR A 301 -17.89 2.70 13.10
C TYR A 301 -16.45 2.25 12.87
N ALA A 302 -16.20 1.50 11.81
CA ALA A 302 -14.88 1.01 11.44
C ALA A 302 -14.07 2.09 10.69
N ASP A 303 -14.71 2.85 9.83
CA ASP A 303 -14.06 3.83 8.96
C ASP A 303 -13.48 5.01 9.75
N GLU A 304 -14.15 5.48 10.81
CA GLU A 304 -13.60 6.50 11.72
C GLU A 304 -12.37 5.98 12.50
N LEU A 305 -12.34 4.70 12.87
CA LEU A 305 -11.16 4.08 13.48
C LEU A 305 -10.03 3.89 12.47
N PHE A 306 -10.34 3.57 11.21
CA PHE A 306 -9.33 3.52 10.15
C PHE A 306 -8.73 4.91 9.90
N LYS A 307 -9.57 5.94 9.85
CA LYS A 307 -9.13 7.33 9.74
C LYS A 307 -8.23 7.73 10.90
N PHE A 308 -8.62 7.39 12.13
CA PHE A 308 -7.77 7.62 13.32
C PHE A 308 -6.40 6.95 13.16
N MET A 309 -6.33 5.68 12.76
CA MET A 309 -5.07 4.94 12.59
C MET A 309 -4.20 5.55 11.48
N PHE A 310 -4.81 5.86 10.33
CA PHE A 310 -4.14 6.48 9.20
C PHE A 310 -3.55 7.85 9.57
N GLU A 311 -4.36 8.72 10.18
CA GLU A 311 -3.92 10.05 10.61
C GLU A 311 -2.88 9.97 11.73
N CYS A 312 -3.02 9.05 12.68
CA CYS A 312 -2.04 8.84 13.74
C CYS A 312 -0.66 8.50 13.16
N TYR A 313 -0.59 7.59 12.18
CA TYR A 313 0.65 7.29 11.48
C TYR A 313 1.19 8.50 10.72
N CYS A 314 0.38 9.10 9.86
CA CYS A 314 0.81 10.23 9.03
C CYS A 314 1.31 11.42 9.84
N LYS A 315 0.58 11.83 10.89
CA LYS A 315 0.96 12.95 11.77
C LYS A 315 2.25 12.70 12.55
N ASN A 316 2.52 11.46 12.93
CA ASN A 316 3.76 11.11 13.65
C ASN A 316 4.99 11.03 12.73
N VAL A 317 4.82 10.94 11.42
CA VAL A 317 5.92 10.87 10.44
C VAL A 317 6.15 12.19 9.73
N ALA A 318 5.08 12.83 9.23
CA ALA A 318 5.15 13.97 8.33
C ALA A 318 5.90 15.17 8.91
N GLY A 319 6.65 15.88 8.05
CA GLY A 319 7.26 17.17 8.36
C GLY A 319 8.48 17.12 9.27
N ARG A 320 8.93 15.94 9.71
CA ARG A 320 10.19 15.80 10.46
C ARG A 320 11.37 16.04 9.53
N THR A 321 12.36 16.79 9.99
CA THR A 321 13.55 17.15 9.20
C THR A 321 14.43 15.91 8.95
N THR A 322 14.94 15.79 7.72
CA THR A 322 15.94 14.77 7.33
C THR A 322 17.36 15.34 7.37
N PRO A 323 18.42 14.51 7.48
CA PRO A 323 19.81 14.96 7.44
C PRO A 323 20.20 15.74 6.18
N ARG A 324 19.50 15.50 5.08
CA ARG A 324 19.72 16.17 3.79
C ARG A 324 18.94 17.47 3.60
N GLY A 325 18.32 18.00 4.68
CA GLY A 325 17.58 19.26 4.63
C GLY A 325 16.16 19.17 4.06
N GLY A 326 15.65 17.97 3.83
CA GLY A 326 14.25 17.70 3.45
C GLY A 326 13.39 17.29 4.62
N GLN A 327 12.29 16.57 4.34
CA GLN A 327 11.36 16.11 5.36
C GLN A 327 10.99 14.63 5.19
N PHE A 328 10.49 14.02 6.26
CA PHE A 328 9.86 12.72 6.20
C PHE A 328 8.48 12.83 5.55
N ASN A 329 8.20 11.93 4.61
CA ASN A 329 6.96 11.85 3.85
C ASN A 329 6.33 10.47 4.09
N PRO A 330 5.21 10.38 4.83
CA PRO A 330 4.57 9.10 5.08
C PRO A 330 3.98 8.52 3.80
N GLY A 331 3.98 7.18 3.70
CA GLY A 331 3.28 6.44 2.67
C GLY A 331 2.59 5.20 3.24
N VAL A 332 1.69 4.61 2.49
CA VAL A 332 0.94 3.42 2.91
C VAL A 332 0.94 2.39 1.80
N TYR A 333 1.92 1.51 1.85
CA TYR A 333 1.96 0.30 1.04
C TYR A 333 2.95 -0.72 1.62
N SER A 334 2.80 -1.98 1.24
CA SER A 334 3.56 -3.09 1.83
C SER A 334 4.52 -3.77 0.86
N VAL A 335 4.42 -3.51 -0.45
CA VAL A 335 5.03 -4.36 -1.50
C VAL A 335 4.54 -5.81 -1.33
N ASN A 336 5.21 -6.60 -0.51
CA ASN A 336 4.82 -7.93 -0.04
C ASN A 336 5.30 -8.17 1.40
N ALA A 337 5.72 -7.10 2.08
CA ALA A 337 6.22 -7.18 3.45
C ALA A 337 5.10 -7.58 4.45
N ASN A 338 3.82 -7.37 4.11
CA ASN A 338 2.67 -7.83 4.89
C ASN A 338 2.75 -9.33 5.20
N VAL A 339 3.21 -10.16 4.26
CA VAL A 339 3.42 -11.60 4.46
C VAL A 339 4.53 -11.86 5.48
N ALA A 340 5.70 -11.25 5.29
CA ALA A 340 6.86 -11.42 6.19
C ALA A 340 6.59 -10.82 7.59
N MET A 341 5.87 -9.70 7.66
CA MET A 341 5.46 -9.07 8.91
C MET A 341 4.47 -9.94 9.67
N GLY A 342 3.52 -10.59 8.98
CA GLY A 342 2.58 -11.54 9.56
C GLY A 342 3.29 -12.69 10.26
N LEU A 343 4.37 -13.23 9.68
CA LEU A 343 5.19 -14.28 10.29
C LEU A 343 5.79 -13.87 11.65
N ASN A 344 6.04 -12.56 11.85
CA ASN A 344 6.63 -12.00 13.06
C ASN A 344 5.60 -11.37 14.02
N THR A 345 4.31 -11.42 13.66
CA THR A 345 3.21 -10.87 14.46
C THR A 345 2.39 -12.02 15.05
N ASN A 346 2.02 -11.89 16.32
CA ASN A 346 1.19 -12.88 16.99
C ASN A 346 -0.23 -12.89 16.41
N ALA A 347 -1.09 -13.82 16.83
CA ALA A 347 -2.50 -13.76 16.51
C ALA A 347 -3.08 -12.40 16.94
N SER A 348 -4.09 -11.92 16.24
CA SER A 348 -4.67 -10.60 16.47
C SER A 348 -6.20 -10.61 16.48
N LEU A 349 -6.79 -9.55 17.02
CA LEU A 349 -8.22 -9.47 17.28
C LEU A 349 -9.09 -9.20 16.04
N ASP A 350 -8.47 -9.09 14.87
CA ASP A 350 -9.12 -9.13 13.56
C ASP A 350 -9.42 -10.55 13.06
N GLY A 351 -9.24 -11.57 13.90
CA GLY A 351 -9.42 -12.97 13.55
C GLY A 351 -8.22 -13.62 12.85
N ARG A 352 -7.12 -12.92 12.67
CA ARG A 352 -5.89 -13.43 12.07
C ARG A 352 -5.17 -14.35 13.06
N LYS A 353 -4.71 -15.51 12.61
CA LYS A 353 -3.85 -16.42 13.36
C LYS A 353 -2.38 -16.02 13.26
N LYS A 354 -1.58 -16.49 14.21
CA LYS A 354 -0.13 -16.29 14.21
C LYS A 354 0.50 -16.81 12.92
N GLY A 355 1.29 -15.99 12.27
CA GLY A 355 2.00 -16.34 11.03
C GLY A 355 1.22 -16.08 9.75
N GLU A 356 -0.08 -15.79 9.82
CA GLU A 356 -0.82 -15.34 8.64
C GLU A 356 -0.43 -13.90 8.25
N PRO A 357 -0.52 -13.52 6.96
CA PRO A 357 -0.26 -12.15 6.53
C PRO A 357 -1.09 -11.12 7.31
N ILE A 358 -0.54 -9.93 7.55
CA ILE A 358 -1.31 -8.76 7.97
C ILE A 358 -1.97 -8.13 6.75
N SER A 359 -2.95 -7.24 6.94
CA SER A 359 -3.60 -6.53 5.83
C SER A 359 -2.58 -5.79 4.97
N GLU A 360 -2.80 -5.79 3.68
CA GLU A 360 -1.94 -5.14 2.71
C GLU A 360 -2.37 -3.70 2.47
N ASN A 361 -1.42 -2.79 2.34
CA ASN A 361 -1.66 -1.44 1.82
C ASN A 361 -2.86 -0.74 2.50
N MET A 362 -3.79 -0.19 1.66
CA MET A 362 -5.07 0.40 2.09
C MET A 362 -6.22 -0.61 2.09
N GLY A 363 -5.94 -1.87 1.71
CA GLY A 363 -6.94 -2.92 1.58
C GLY A 363 -7.45 -3.46 2.92
N PRO A 364 -8.65 -4.06 2.93
CA PRO A 364 -9.26 -4.67 4.10
C PRO A 364 -8.52 -5.94 4.54
N VAL A 365 -8.95 -6.51 5.66
CA VAL A 365 -8.37 -7.74 6.21
C VAL A 365 -8.84 -8.97 5.44
N HIS A 366 -7.87 -9.83 5.10
CA HIS A 366 -8.11 -11.17 4.58
C HIS A 366 -7.46 -12.18 5.52
N THR A 367 -8.25 -13.10 6.06
CA THR A 367 -7.77 -14.20 6.87
C THR A 367 -7.94 -15.52 6.12
N ALA A 368 -7.32 -16.59 6.60
CA ALA A 368 -7.58 -17.92 6.06
C ALA A 368 -9.05 -18.38 6.28
N PHE A 369 -9.76 -17.74 7.20
CA PHE A 369 -11.15 -18.04 7.53
C PHE A 369 -12.13 -17.24 6.66
N SER A 370 -11.92 -15.94 6.49
CA SER A 370 -12.83 -15.04 5.74
C SER A 370 -12.11 -13.77 5.27
N SER A 371 -12.69 -13.14 4.26
CA SER A 371 -12.44 -11.73 3.95
C SER A 371 -13.45 -10.87 4.69
N HIS A 372 -13.04 -9.71 5.16
CA HIS A 372 -13.88 -8.83 5.97
C HIS A 372 -14.70 -7.84 5.14
N ASP A 373 -14.29 -7.54 3.91
CA ASP A 373 -15.00 -6.67 2.96
C ASP A 373 -16.08 -7.44 2.19
N ILE A 374 -17.26 -7.48 2.73
CA ILE A 374 -18.39 -8.28 2.23
C ILE A 374 -19.48 -7.46 1.54
N SER A 375 -19.38 -6.13 1.57
CA SER A 375 -20.41 -5.19 1.07
C SER A 375 -20.18 -4.73 -0.38
N GLY A 376 -19.16 -5.28 -1.05
CA GLY A 376 -18.87 -5.03 -2.47
C GLY A 376 -17.98 -3.81 -2.76
N PRO A 377 -17.67 -3.55 -4.05
CA PRO A 377 -16.66 -2.59 -4.45
C PRO A 377 -17.02 -1.14 -4.10
N THR A 378 -18.27 -0.75 -4.20
CA THR A 378 -18.71 0.61 -3.88
C THR A 378 -18.55 0.92 -2.40
N ALA A 379 -18.91 0.00 -1.52
CA ALA A 379 -18.73 0.15 -0.08
C ALA A 379 -17.24 0.27 0.29
N LEU A 380 -16.39 -0.54 -0.35
CA LEU A 380 -14.95 -0.47 -0.16
C LEU A 380 -14.38 0.89 -0.55
N VAL A 381 -14.80 1.46 -1.69
CA VAL A 381 -14.39 2.80 -2.12
C VAL A 381 -14.88 3.87 -1.16
N ASN A 382 -16.12 3.77 -0.68
CA ASN A 382 -16.67 4.71 0.30
C ASN A 382 -15.84 4.70 1.59
N SER A 383 -15.53 3.54 2.16
CA SER A 383 -14.63 3.42 3.32
C SER A 383 -13.26 4.04 3.06
N LEU A 384 -12.63 3.67 1.94
CA LEU A 384 -11.30 4.09 1.56
C LEU A 384 -11.18 5.63 1.43
N THR A 385 -12.22 6.28 0.92
CA THR A 385 -12.19 7.73 0.61
C THR A 385 -12.62 8.63 1.77
N LYS A 386 -12.94 8.08 2.94
CA LYS A 386 -13.17 8.86 4.17
C LYS A 386 -11.88 9.43 4.77
N VAL A 387 -10.71 9.01 4.29
CA VAL A 387 -9.40 9.57 4.67
C VAL A 387 -8.87 10.55 3.62
N ASP A 388 -8.13 11.56 4.05
CA ASP A 388 -7.38 12.43 3.14
C ASP A 388 -6.07 11.74 2.72
N HIS A 389 -6.08 11.05 1.58
CA HIS A 389 -4.92 10.34 1.04
C HIS A 389 -3.70 11.24 0.84
N SER A 390 -3.88 12.56 0.65
CA SER A 390 -2.77 13.50 0.49
C SER A 390 -1.90 13.65 1.74
N LEU A 391 -2.38 13.22 2.92
CA LEU A 391 -1.58 13.15 4.14
C LEU A 391 -0.44 12.13 4.01
N ALA A 392 -0.65 11.06 3.26
CA ALA A 392 0.39 10.11 2.89
C ALA A 392 1.10 10.59 1.62
N SER A 393 1.88 11.67 1.76
CA SER A 393 2.52 12.38 0.64
C SER A 393 3.56 11.55 -0.13
N ASN A 394 3.91 10.37 0.35
CA ASN A 394 4.73 9.39 -0.37
C ASN A 394 3.92 8.29 -1.08
N GLY A 395 2.59 8.42 -1.11
CA GLY A 395 1.68 7.56 -1.83
C GLY A 395 0.89 6.57 -0.96
N THR A 396 -0.27 6.18 -1.47
CA THR A 396 -1.11 5.11 -0.91
C THR A 396 -1.40 4.09 -2.00
N LEU A 397 -1.43 2.81 -1.67
CA LEU A 397 -1.67 1.73 -2.64
C LEU A 397 -3.00 1.04 -2.35
N MET A 398 -3.82 0.86 -3.40
CA MET A 398 -5.00 0.01 -3.34
C MET A 398 -4.95 -1.05 -4.44
N ASN A 399 -5.11 -2.31 -4.05
CA ASN A 399 -5.27 -3.43 -4.95
C ASN A 399 -6.75 -3.82 -5.03
N LEU A 400 -7.26 -3.99 -6.24
CA LEU A 400 -8.60 -4.51 -6.49
C LEU A 400 -8.53 -5.75 -7.39
N ARG A 401 -9.37 -6.73 -7.12
CA ARG A 401 -9.46 -7.93 -7.93
C ARG A 401 -10.89 -8.13 -8.42
N PHE A 402 -11.01 -8.24 -9.74
CA PHE A 402 -12.26 -8.61 -10.42
C PHE A 402 -12.05 -9.91 -11.20
N PRO A 403 -12.96 -10.85 -11.15
CA PRO A 403 -12.91 -11.98 -12.08
C PRO A 403 -13.21 -11.50 -13.50
N GLN A 404 -12.76 -12.24 -14.51
CA GLN A 404 -12.83 -11.83 -15.92
C GLN A 404 -14.28 -11.60 -16.39
N ASP A 405 -15.23 -12.37 -15.88
CA ASP A 405 -16.66 -12.27 -16.21
C ASP A 405 -17.29 -10.97 -15.70
N ALA A 406 -16.90 -10.49 -14.52
CA ALA A 406 -17.41 -9.23 -13.96
C ALA A 406 -17.10 -7.99 -14.81
N VAL A 407 -16.02 -8.05 -15.62
CA VAL A 407 -15.57 -6.94 -16.47
C VAL A 407 -15.74 -7.24 -17.98
N SER A 408 -16.46 -8.32 -18.33
CA SER A 408 -16.62 -8.75 -19.72
C SER A 408 -17.72 -7.99 -20.45
N GLY A 409 -17.64 -8.00 -21.80
CA GLY A 409 -18.63 -7.34 -22.65
C GLY A 409 -18.57 -5.79 -22.57
N ILE A 410 -19.59 -5.15 -23.10
CA ILE A 410 -19.74 -3.68 -23.07
C ILE A 410 -20.16 -3.23 -21.67
N GLU A 411 -21.12 -3.90 -21.05
CA GLU A 411 -21.61 -3.60 -19.71
C GLU A 411 -20.50 -3.70 -18.66
N GLY A 412 -19.73 -4.79 -18.62
CA GLY A 412 -18.62 -4.93 -17.70
C GLY A 412 -17.49 -3.91 -17.93
N ARG A 413 -17.26 -3.48 -19.19
CA ARG A 413 -16.37 -2.36 -19.48
C ARG A 413 -16.88 -1.06 -18.90
N ASP A 414 -18.13 -0.73 -19.14
CA ASP A 414 -18.72 0.54 -18.74
C ASP A 414 -18.86 0.62 -17.20
N ASN A 415 -19.19 -0.51 -16.54
CA ASN A 415 -19.19 -0.59 -15.09
C ASN A 415 -17.81 -0.33 -14.50
N LEU A 416 -16.74 -0.93 -15.07
CA LEU A 416 -15.38 -0.69 -14.62
C LEU A 416 -14.92 0.76 -14.89
N ALA A 417 -15.30 1.35 -16.03
CA ALA A 417 -15.01 2.74 -16.34
C ALA A 417 -15.68 3.69 -15.35
N ASN A 418 -16.98 3.54 -15.09
CA ASN A 418 -17.73 4.33 -14.12
C ASN A 418 -17.15 4.16 -12.69
N PHE A 419 -16.74 2.94 -12.33
CA PHE A 419 -16.10 2.67 -11.06
C PHE A 419 -14.77 3.43 -10.91
N ILE A 420 -13.93 3.44 -11.96
CA ILE A 420 -12.66 4.18 -11.97
C ILE A 420 -12.92 5.68 -11.85
N GLU A 421 -13.86 6.21 -12.62
CA GLU A 421 -14.23 7.62 -12.56
C GLU A 421 -14.68 8.02 -11.15
N GLU A 422 -15.56 7.24 -10.54
CA GLU A 422 -16.05 7.49 -9.17
C GLU A 422 -14.91 7.38 -8.14
N TYR A 423 -14.00 6.41 -8.30
CA TYR A 423 -12.83 6.24 -7.46
C TYR A 423 -11.94 7.50 -7.45
N ILE A 424 -11.70 8.08 -8.63
CA ILE A 424 -10.94 9.32 -8.80
C ILE A 424 -11.70 10.52 -8.21
N ASN A 425 -13.00 10.66 -8.53
CA ASN A 425 -13.83 11.77 -8.08
C ASN A 425 -13.99 11.82 -6.55
N LYS A 426 -14.00 10.65 -5.87
CA LYS A 426 -14.02 10.55 -4.41
C LYS A 426 -12.68 10.88 -3.73
N GLY A 427 -11.61 11.09 -4.49
CA GLY A 427 -10.34 11.56 -3.95
C GLY A 427 -9.36 10.49 -3.48
N ALA A 428 -9.56 9.22 -3.81
CA ALA A 428 -8.56 8.19 -3.62
C ALA A 428 -7.31 8.49 -4.47
N MET A 429 -6.11 8.13 -3.99
CA MET A 429 -4.85 8.52 -4.66
C MET A 429 -4.44 7.58 -5.78
N HIS A 430 -4.50 6.27 -5.55
CA HIS A 430 -3.96 5.26 -6.47
C HIS A 430 -4.79 3.99 -6.42
N VAL A 431 -4.94 3.34 -7.57
CA VAL A 431 -5.52 2.00 -7.68
C VAL A 431 -4.83 1.19 -8.78
N GLN A 432 -4.75 -0.10 -8.55
CA GLN A 432 -4.31 -1.09 -9.54
C GLN A 432 -5.19 -2.34 -9.47
N PHE A 433 -5.25 -3.07 -10.59
CA PHE A 433 -6.23 -4.12 -10.77
C PHE A 433 -5.58 -5.47 -11.09
N ASN A 434 -6.14 -6.54 -10.52
CA ASN A 434 -6.02 -7.90 -11.01
C ASN A 434 -7.36 -8.30 -11.66
N VAL A 435 -7.33 -8.62 -12.93
CA VAL A 435 -8.51 -9.18 -13.62
C VAL A 435 -8.30 -10.68 -13.77
N MET A 436 -8.59 -11.41 -12.68
CA MET A 436 -8.34 -12.85 -12.58
C MET A 436 -9.07 -13.45 -11.37
N SER A 437 -9.62 -14.66 -11.54
CA SER A 437 -10.27 -15.36 -10.44
C SER A 437 -9.27 -16.09 -9.53
N GLY A 438 -9.61 -16.22 -8.24
CA GLY A 438 -8.86 -17.05 -7.29
C GLY A 438 -8.85 -18.52 -7.67
N ALA A 439 -9.89 -18.99 -8.39
CA ALA A 439 -9.95 -20.35 -8.93
C ALA A 439 -8.84 -20.59 -9.95
N THR A 440 -8.59 -19.62 -10.85
CA THR A 440 -7.49 -19.67 -11.82
C THR A 440 -6.13 -19.69 -11.12
N MET A 441 -5.92 -18.84 -10.10
CA MET A 441 -4.68 -18.83 -9.31
C MET A 441 -4.48 -20.14 -8.54
N LYS A 442 -5.53 -20.74 -7.97
CA LYS A 442 -5.47 -22.07 -7.34
C LYS A 442 -5.12 -23.17 -8.33
N ALA A 443 -5.62 -23.10 -9.57
CA ALA A 443 -5.26 -24.03 -10.64
C ALA A 443 -3.79 -23.88 -11.03
N ALA A 444 -3.31 -22.66 -11.19
CA ALA A 444 -1.92 -22.36 -11.48
C ALA A 444 -0.96 -22.81 -10.36
N GLN A 445 -1.36 -22.70 -9.09
CA GLN A 445 -0.59 -23.23 -7.97
C GLN A 445 -0.46 -24.75 -7.99
N LYS A 446 -1.48 -25.46 -8.49
CA LYS A 446 -1.50 -26.93 -8.59
C LYS A 446 -0.75 -27.46 -9.80
N LYS A 447 -0.79 -26.74 -10.95
CA LYS A 447 -0.17 -27.11 -12.22
C LYS A 447 0.60 -25.94 -12.82
N PRO A 448 1.74 -25.54 -12.20
CA PRO A 448 2.48 -24.35 -12.62
C PRO A 448 2.98 -24.40 -14.06
N GLU A 449 3.22 -25.59 -14.61
CA GLU A 449 3.66 -25.79 -15.99
C GLU A 449 2.66 -25.30 -17.05
N ASP A 450 1.36 -25.30 -16.74
CA ASP A 450 0.30 -24.85 -17.64
C ASP A 450 0.10 -23.31 -17.58
N TYR A 451 0.71 -22.62 -16.62
CA TYR A 451 0.47 -21.20 -16.32
C TYR A 451 1.75 -20.35 -16.26
N LYS A 452 2.80 -20.75 -16.98
CA LYS A 452 4.13 -20.09 -16.90
C LYS A 452 4.11 -18.60 -17.25
N ASP A 453 3.18 -18.18 -18.10
CA ASP A 453 3.07 -16.80 -18.58
C ASP A 453 1.97 -16.01 -17.86
N MET A 454 1.39 -16.58 -16.79
CA MET A 454 0.34 -15.92 -16.00
C MET A 454 0.93 -14.78 -15.17
N LEU A 455 0.69 -13.54 -15.59
CA LEU A 455 1.06 -12.34 -14.86
C LEU A 455 -0.01 -11.98 -13.83
N VAL A 456 0.45 -11.58 -12.64
CA VAL A 456 -0.40 -11.03 -11.57
C VAL A 456 0.18 -9.71 -11.08
N ARG A 457 -0.70 -8.81 -10.68
CA ARG A 457 -0.32 -7.60 -9.97
C ARG A 457 -0.20 -7.90 -8.48
N VAL A 458 0.96 -7.66 -7.91
CA VAL A 458 1.22 -7.97 -6.49
C VAL A 458 0.91 -6.75 -5.61
N ALA A 459 1.80 -5.77 -5.60
CA ALA A 459 1.62 -4.51 -4.91
C ALA A 459 2.61 -3.49 -5.51
N GLY A 460 2.15 -2.73 -6.52
CA GLY A 460 2.98 -1.77 -7.25
C GLY A 460 3.82 -2.38 -8.38
N TYR A 461 3.98 -3.69 -8.46
CA TYR A 461 4.69 -4.42 -9.52
C TYR A 461 3.90 -5.64 -9.97
N SER A 462 4.19 -6.13 -11.16
CA SER A 462 3.65 -7.38 -11.71
C SER A 462 4.71 -8.48 -11.70
N ALA A 463 4.28 -9.71 -11.53
CA ALA A 463 5.16 -10.88 -11.52
C ALA A 463 4.46 -12.10 -12.15
N TYR A 464 5.24 -13.09 -12.59
CA TYR A 464 4.67 -14.39 -12.97
C TYR A 464 4.24 -15.14 -11.72
N PHE A 465 2.94 -15.46 -11.63
CA PHE A 465 2.34 -16.06 -10.44
C PHE A 465 3.06 -17.34 -9.99
N VAL A 466 3.40 -18.20 -10.94
CA VAL A 466 4.03 -19.50 -10.66
C VAL A 466 5.46 -19.40 -10.10
N GLU A 467 6.10 -18.24 -10.21
CA GLU A 467 7.44 -17.98 -9.70
C GLU A 467 7.44 -17.33 -8.31
N LEU A 468 6.27 -16.91 -7.82
CA LEU A 468 6.12 -16.39 -6.48
C LEU A 468 6.24 -17.50 -5.43
N GLY A 469 6.80 -17.17 -4.28
CA GLY A 469 6.80 -18.08 -3.14
C GLY A 469 5.36 -18.39 -2.67
N LYS A 470 5.11 -19.62 -2.24
CA LYS A 470 3.78 -20.09 -1.82
C LYS A 470 3.04 -19.16 -0.85
N PRO A 471 3.67 -18.60 0.20
CA PRO A 471 2.96 -17.68 1.10
C PRO A 471 2.40 -16.44 0.42
N LEU A 472 3.11 -15.91 -0.60
CA LEU A 472 2.63 -14.75 -1.38
C LEU A 472 1.56 -15.17 -2.38
N GLN A 473 1.65 -16.37 -2.98
CA GLN A 473 0.58 -16.92 -3.80
C GLN A 473 -0.71 -17.08 -2.98
N ASP A 474 -0.59 -17.61 -1.77
CA ASP A 474 -1.73 -17.81 -0.86
C ASP A 474 -2.37 -16.46 -0.45
N ASP A 475 -1.56 -15.42 -0.19
CA ASP A 475 -2.03 -14.05 0.07
C ASP A 475 -2.82 -13.50 -1.12
N LEU A 476 -2.27 -13.61 -2.35
CA LEU A 476 -2.95 -13.18 -3.57
C LEU A 476 -4.27 -13.91 -3.81
N ILE A 477 -4.30 -15.22 -3.55
CA ILE A 477 -5.51 -16.04 -3.68
C ILE A 477 -6.56 -15.62 -2.64
N GLY A 478 -6.13 -15.23 -1.44
CA GLY A 478 -7.02 -14.84 -0.33
C GLY A 478 -7.71 -13.50 -0.51
N ARG A 479 -7.21 -12.62 -1.38
CA ARG A 479 -7.82 -11.29 -1.62
C ARG A 479 -9.22 -11.41 -2.18
N THR A 480 -10.11 -10.51 -1.77
CA THR A 480 -11.53 -10.52 -2.20
C THR A 480 -11.69 -10.43 -3.71
N GLU A 481 -12.58 -11.22 -4.27
CA GLU A 481 -13.08 -11.06 -5.63
C GLU A 481 -14.29 -10.13 -5.61
N LEU A 482 -14.19 -9.03 -6.34
CA LEU A 482 -15.22 -8.01 -6.41
C LEU A 482 -16.10 -8.24 -7.65
N HIS A 483 -17.39 -8.01 -7.51
CA HIS A 483 -18.37 -8.05 -8.58
C HIS A 483 -19.21 -6.77 -8.54
N PHE A 484 -19.60 -6.26 -9.75
CA PHE A 484 -20.49 -5.12 -9.85
C PHE A 484 -21.94 -5.51 -9.63
#